data_e1d907d053107c42b52e2163ac2927c2
#
_entry.id   e1d907d053107c42b52e2163ac2927c2
#
_cell.length_a   1.000
_cell.length_b   1.000
_cell.length_c   1.000
_cell.angle_alpha   90.00
_cell.angle_beta   90.00
_cell.angle_gamma   90.00
#
_symmetry.space_group_name_H-M   'P 1'
#
loop_
_entity.id
_entity.type
_entity.pdbx_description
1 polymer ?
#
loop_
_entity_poly.entity_id
_entity_poly.type
_entity_poly.pdbx_seq_one_letter_code
_entity_poly.pdbx_strand_id
1 'polypeptide(L)'
;MEDYRIVNKANWDERVPAHVASPDYGVARFAEDPGFLSDVVRFDLPRLGDIAGLRGVHLQCHIGTDTVSLARLGASMTGLDFSAPAVAQARRLAAQAGADARFVEADVYSATEVLGSGVFGLVYTGVGALCWLPSIRRWAGQVSGLLRPGGRLFLREGHPVLWALDDTRADGLLVLRHPYVERDEPMVFDEGGTYVQTDAVFEHNRTHEWNHGLGEIVTALLDSGMEITALAEHDSVPWEALPGMMEQAGGGEWRLASEPWRLPHSYTLQAVKRQ
;
A
#
# COMPACT_ATOMS: atom_id res chain seq x y z
N MET A 1 10.85 23.53 7.24
CA MET A 1 10.75 22.27 6.46
C MET A 1 9.44 22.34 5.71
N GLU A 2 9.43 22.11 4.42
CA GLU A 2 8.21 22.07 3.61
C GLU A 2 7.28 20.98 4.13
N ASP A 3 5.95 21.23 4.15
CA ASP A 3 4.99 20.22 4.62
C ASP A 3 5.00 19.04 3.65
N TYR A 4 5.46 17.89 4.10
CA TYR A 4 5.58 16.65 3.30
C TYR A 4 4.25 16.27 2.63
N ARG A 5 3.12 16.58 3.26
CA ARG A 5 1.79 16.26 2.70
C ARG A 5 1.53 17.04 1.42
N ILE A 6 1.95 18.31 1.37
CA ILE A 6 1.79 19.15 0.17
C ILE A 6 2.68 18.59 -0.94
N VAL A 7 3.93 18.27 -0.63
CA VAL A 7 4.91 17.72 -1.59
C VAL A 7 4.44 16.39 -2.14
N ASN A 8 4.18 15.43 -1.26
CA ASN A 8 3.79 14.09 -1.67
C ASN A 8 2.41 14.06 -2.36
N LYS A 9 1.47 14.92 -1.91
CA LYS A 9 0.17 15.03 -2.58
C LYS A 9 0.30 15.54 -4.02
N ALA A 10 1.11 16.57 -4.26
CA ALA A 10 1.34 17.10 -5.60
C ALA A 10 1.97 16.04 -6.52
N ASN A 11 2.95 15.29 -6.01
CA ASN A 11 3.58 14.18 -6.71
C ASN A 11 2.56 13.10 -7.11
N TRP A 12 1.74 12.63 -6.16
CA TRP A 12 0.74 11.59 -6.40
C TRP A 12 -0.40 12.07 -7.29
N ASP A 13 -0.92 13.27 -7.08
CA ASP A 13 -2.02 13.84 -7.88
C ASP A 13 -1.68 13.88 -9.37
N GLU A 14 -0.44 14.23 -9.71
CA GLU A 14 0.02 14.32 -11.09
C GLU A 14 0.18 12.94 -11.76
N ARG A 15 0.49 11.90 -11.00
CA ARG A 15 0.74 10.53 -11.51
C ARG A 15 -0.52 9.71 -11.75
N VAL A 16 -1.66 10.11 -11.18
CA VAL A 16 -2.94 9.37 -11.32
C VAL A 16 -3.29 9.02 -12.76
N PRO A 17 -3.22 9.92 -13.76
CA PRO A 17 -3.54 9.56 -15.14
C PRO A 17 -2.65 8.46 -15.72
N ALA A 18 -1.36 8.48 -15.42
CA ALA A 18 -0.41 7.46 -15.87
C ALA A 18 -0.72 6.10 -15.24
N HIS A 19 -1.04 6.07 -13.95
CA HIS A 19 -1.43 4.85 -13.25
C HIS A 19 -2.74 4.27 -13.78
N VAL A 20 -3.73 5.11 -14.05
CA VAL A 20 -5.01 4.69 -14.66
C VAL A 20 -4.82 4.07 -16.05
N ALA A 21 -3.90 4.62 -16.84
CA ALA A 21 -3.60 4.14 -18.19
C ALA A 21 -2.70 2.88 -18.19
N SER A 22 -2.02 2.59 -17.08
CA SER A 22 -1.09 1.46 -17.02
C SER A 22 -1.82 0.11 -17.11
N PRO A 23 -1.33 -0.81 -17.94
CA PRO A 23 -1.84 -2.18 -18.00
C PRO A 23 -1.70 -2.93 -16.67
N ASP A 24 -0.74 -2.56 -15.83
CA ASP A 24 -0.47 -3.21 -14.54
C ASP A 24 -1.65 -3.08 -13.56
N TYR A 25 -2.37 -1.96 -13.62
CA TYR A 25 -3.58 -1.76 -12.84
C TYR A 25 -4.83 -2.42 -13.44
N GLY A 26 -4.83 -2.70 -14.74
CA GLY A 26 -5.92 -3.38 -15.42
C GLY A 26 -7.28 -2.71 -15.25
N VAL A 27 -7.33 -1.37 -15.15
CA VAL A 27 -8.54 -0.59 -14.80
C VAL A 27 -9.73 -0.94 -15.69
N ALA A 28 -9.54 -1.08 -17.01
CA ALA A 28 -10.60 -1.43 -17.95
C ALA A 28 -11.22 -2.82 -17.66
N ARG A 29 -10.41 -3.77 -17.20
CA ARG A 29 -10.85 -5.15 -16.91
C ARG A 29 -11.89 -5.22 -15.80
N PHE A 30 -11.92 -4.27 -14.89
CA PHE A 30 -12.95 -4.21 -13.85
C PHE A 30 -14.36 -4.00 -14.39
N ALA A 31 -14.51 -3.32 -15.52
CA ALA A 31 -15.80 -3.15 -16.17
C ALA A 31 -16.16 -4.34 -17.08
N GLU A 32 -15.15 -4.99 -17.67
CA GLU A 32 -15.32 -6.06 -18.65
C GLU A 32 -15.54 -7.44 -18.01
N ASP A 33 -14.89 -7.70 -16.86
CA ASP A 33 -14.95 -8.98 -16.14
C ASP A 33 -15.38 -8.76 -14.67
N PRO A 34 -16.62 -9.12 -14.31
CA PRO A 34 -17.08 -9.04 -12.92
C PRO A 34 -16.28 -9.90 -11.93
N GLY A 35 -15.57 -10.91 -12.40
CA GLY A 35 -14.70 -11.78 -11.57
C GLY A 35 -13.27 -11.28 -11.44
N PHE A 36 -12.89 -10.20 -12.17
CA PHE A 36 -11.53 -9.69 -12.14
C PHE A 36 -11.17 -9.11 -10.78
N LEU A 37 -10.01 -9.51 -10.27
CA LEU A 37 -9.36 -8.95 -9.09
C LEU A 37 -7.99 -8.40 -9.47
N SER A 38 -7.52 -7.36 -8.79
CA SER A 38 -6.15 -6.88 -8.92
C SER A 38 -5.13 -7.98 -8.59
N ASP A 39 -3.95 -7.90 -9.16
CA ASP A 39 -2.89 -8.87 -8.91
C ASP A 39 -2.45 -8.85 -7.44
N VAL A 40 -2.42 -7.68 -6.82
CA VAL A 40 -2.14 -7.53 -5.38
C VAL A 40 -3.13 -8.32 -4.53
N VAL A 41 -4.43 -8.12 -4.71
CA VAL A 41 -5.45 -8.85 -3.94
C VAL A 41 -5.43 -10.34 -4.28
N ARG A 42 -5.15 -10.74 -5.52
CA ARG A 42 -4.97 -12.14 -5.88
C ARG A 42 -3.82 -12.81 -5.13
N PHE A 43 -2.70 -12.13 -5.00
CA PHE A 43 -1.57 -12.61 -4.19
C PHE A 43 -1.96 -12.79 -2.72
N ASP A 44 -2.79 -11.91 -2.20
CA ASP A 44 -3.20 -11.91 -0.80
C ASP A 44 -4.24 -13.00 -0.46
N LEU A 45 -5.02 -13.49 -1.45
CA LEU A 45 -6.13 -14.42 -1.22
C LEU A 45 -5.79 -15.61 -0.30
N PRO A 46 -4.65 -16.31 -0.45
CA PRO A 46 -4.34 -17.47 0.40
C PRO A 46 -4.23 -17.14 1.89
N ARG A 47 -3.99 -15.85 2.22
CA ARG A 47 -3.74 -15.36 3.58
C ARG A 47 -4.85 -14.45 4.09
N LEU A 48 -5.59 -13.81 3.19
CA LEU A 48 -6.64 -12.85 3.53
C LEU A 48 -7.81 -13.52 4.29
N GLY A 49 -8.11 -14.77 3.98
CA GLY A 49 -9.26 -15.47 4.55
C GLY A 49 -10.59 -14.87 4.10
N ASP A 50 -11.68 -15.35 4.68
CA ASP A 50 -13.02 -14.87 4.35
C ASP A 50 -13.25 -13.45 4.89
N ILE A 51 -13.69 -12.56 4.01
CA ILE A 51 -14.05 -11.17 4.31
C ILE A 51 -15.50 -10.85 3.94
N ALA A 52 -16.26 -11.82 3.45
CA ALA A 52 -17.66 -11.60 3.06
C ALA A 52 -18.49 -11.09 4.26
N GLY A 53 -19.28 -10.06 4.01
CA GLY A 53 -20.11 -9.41 5.02
C GLY A 53 -19.35 -8.53 6.02
N LEU A 54 -18.03 -8.41 5.93
CA LEU A 54 -17.28 -7.48 6.78
C LEU A 54 -17.45 -6.05 6.27
N ARG A 55 -17.55 -5.11 7.21
CA ARG A 55 -17.30 -3.70 6.94
C ARG A 55 -15.80 -3.46 6.99
N GLY A 56 -15.21 -3.13 5.83
CA GLY A 56 -13.77 -2.93 5.68
C GLY A 56 -13.40 -1.49 5.33
N VAL A 57 -12.16 -1.11 5.67
CA VAL A 57 -11.52 0.12 5.20
C VAL A 57 -10.17 -0.21 4.58
N HIS A 58 -9.90 0.36 3.42
CA HIS A 58 -8.59 0.34 2.76
C HIS A 58 -7.94 1.70 2.94
N LEU A 59 -6.86 1.76 3.71
CA LEU A 59 -6.09 2.98 3.95
C LEU A 59 -5.09 3.20 2.81
N GLN A 60 -4.98 4.47 2.36
CA GLN A 60 -4.11 4.87 1.25
C GLN A 60 -4.43 4.08 -0.04
N CYS A 61 -5.73 4.10 -0.42
CA CYS A 61 -6.31 3.21 -1.42
C CYS A 61 -6.01 3.58 -2.88
N HIS A 62 -5.31 4.69 -3.11
CA HIS A 62 -4.94 5.19 -4.43
C HIS A 62 -6.16 5.23 -5.40
N ILE A 63 -6.03 4.69 -6.62
CA ILE A 63 -7.10 4.66 -7.63
C ILE A 63 -8.17 3.57 -7.39
N GLY A 64 -8.09 2.83 -6.28
CA GLY A 64 -9.15 1.99 -5.75
C GLY A 64 -9.27 0.58 -6.31
N THR A 65 -8.34 0.09 -7.13
CA THR A 65 -8.39 -1.25 -7.74
C THR A 65 -8.47 -2.37 -6.69
N ASP A 66 -7.67 -2.29 -5.64
CA ASP A 66 -7.68 -3.27 -4.56
C ASP A 66 -8.94 -3.14 -3.71
N THR A 67 -9.40 -1.90 -3.45
CA THR A 67 -10.67 -1.66 -2.74
C THR A 67 -11.85 -2.30 -3.45
N VAL A 68 -11.94 -2.14 -4.78
CA VAL A 68 -12.97 -2.77 -5.61
C VAL A 68 -12.83 -4.29 -5.61
N SER A 69 -11.60 -4.80 -5.66
CA SER A 69 -11.32 -6.24 -5.57
C SER A 69 -11.81 -6.83 -4.24
N LEU A 70 -11.53 -6.17 -3.11
CA LEU A 70 -12.02 -6.58 -1.78
C LEU A 70 -13.55 -6.51 -1.68
N ALA A 71 -14.19 -5.52 -2.32
CA ALA A 71 -15.65 -5.43 -2.39
C ALA A 71 -16.24 -6.61 -3.20
N ARG A 72 -15.59 -7.03 -4.28
CA ARG A 72 -15.99 -8.22 -5.06
C ARG A 72 -15.87 -9.54 -4.28
N LEU A 73 -15.02 -9.57 -3.25
CA LEU A 73 -14.94 -10.69 -2.31
C LEU A 73 -16.02 -10.63 -1.22
N GLY A 74 -16.99 -9.72 -1.35
CA GLY A 74 -18.18 -9.64 -0.49
C GLY A 74 -18.06 -8.72 0.72
N ALA A 75 -16.98 -7.96 0.88
CA ALA A 75 -16.87 -6.95 1.93
C ALA A 75 -17.56 -5.63 1.51
N SER A 76 -18.17 -4.89 2.47
CA SER A 76 -18.59 -3.51 2.26
C SER A 76 -17.40 -2.58 2.52
N MET A 77 -16.78 -2.07 1.44
CA MET A 77 -15.49 -1.40 1.52
C MET A 77 -15.60 0.13 1.54
N THR A 78 -14.73 0.75 2.33
CA THR A 78 -14.43 2.19 2.27
C THR A 78 -12.96 2.37 1.93
N GLY A 79 -12.63 3.03 0.81
CA GLY A 79 -11.28 3.48 0.50
C GLY A 79 -11.03 4.88 1.06
N LEU A 80 -9.85 5.11 1.62
CA LEU A 80 -9.41 6.42 2.08
C LEU A 80 -8.08 6.76 1.42
N ASP A 81 -7.99 7.93 0.81
CA ASP A 81 -6.75 8.45 0.23
C ASP A 81 -6.74 9.99 0.32
N PHE A 82 -5.55 10.58 0.37
CA PHE A 82 -5.41 12.04 0.44
C PHE A 82 -5.43 12.72 -0.94
N SER A 83 -5.27 11.95 -2.03
CA SER A 83 -5.26 12.43 -3.41
C SER A 83 -6.69 12.57 -3.95
N ALA A 84 -7.14 13.80 -4.17
CA ALA A 84 -8.46 14.08 -4.76
C ALA A 84 -8.65 13.45 -6.15
N PRO A 85 -7.67 13.52 -7.09
CA PRO A 85 -7.76 12.84 -8.38
C PRO A 85 -7.85 11.31 -8.25
N ALA A 86 -7.09 10.69 -7.33
CA ALA A 86 -7.14 9.26 -7.08
C ALA A 86 -8.52 8.83 -6.55
N VAL A 87 -9.05 9.54 -5.55
CA VAL A 87 -10.40 9.30 -5.01
C VAL A 87 -11.49 9.48 -6.07
N ALA A 88 -11.37 10.49 -6.93
CA ALA A 88 -12.32 10.69 -8.02
C ALA A 88 -12.27 9.54 -9.03
N GLN A 89 -11.08 9.03 -9.34
CA GLN A 89 -10.90 7.86 -10.19
C GLN A 89 -11.45 6.58 -9.54
N ALA A 90 -11.16 6.37 -8.26
CA ALA A 90 -11.66 5.21 -7.51
C ALA A 90 -13.20 5.15 -7.47
N ARG A 91 -13.85 6.30 -7.31
CA ARG A 91 -15.32 6.41 -7.40
C ARG A 91 -15.85 6.03 -8.79
N ARG A 92 -15.18 6.48 -9.86
CA ARG A 92 -15.55 6.10 -11.24
C ARG A 92 -15.39 4.60 -11.44
N LEU A 93 -14.27 4.03 -11.00
CA LEU A 93 -13.98 2.60 -11.08
C LEU A 93 -15.05 1.77 -10.36
N ALA A 94 -15.39 2.11 -9.11
CA ALA A 94 -16.43 1.39 -8.36
C ALA A 94 -17.79 1.44 -9.05
N ALA A 95 -18.17 2.61 -9.57
CA ALA A 95 -19.44 2.76 -10.31
C ALA A 95 -19.46 1.89 -11.58
N GLN A 96 -18.38 1.88 -12.36
CA GLN A 96 -18.25 1.05 -13.57
C GLN A 96 -18.23 -0.45 -13.26
N ALA A 97 -17.61 -0.84 -12.16
CA ALA A 97 -17.51 -2.21 -11.70
C ALA A 97 -18.77 -2.71 -10.96
N GLY A 98 -19.73 -1.83 -10.65
CA GLY A 98 -20.90 -2.15 -9.83
C GLY A 98 -20.55 -2.63 -8.42
N ALA A 99 -19.44 -2.15 -7.85
CA ALA A 99 -18.93 -2.61 -6.57
C ALA A 99 -19.49 -1.83 -5.38
N ASP A 100 -19.77 -2.51 -4.26
CA ASP A 100 -20.15 -1.87 -2.98
C ASP A 100 -18.92 -1.26 -2.30
N ALA A 101 -18.40 -0.19 -2.89
CA ALA A 101 -17.26 0.55 -2.38
C ALA A 101 -17.51 2.06 -2.44
N ARG A 102 -17.15 2.75 -1.36
CA ARG A 102 -17.15 4.21 -1.28
C ARG A 102 -15.77 4.74 -0.98
N PHE A 103 -15.53 6.01 -1.33
CA PHE A 103 -14.19 6.59 -1.22
C PHE A 103 -14.25 7.96 -0.56
N VAL A 104 -13.30 8.20 0.34
CA VAL A 104 -13.20 9.42 1.14
C VAL A 104 -11.82 10.02 0.94
N GLU A 105 -11.78 11.32 0.62
CA GLU A 105 -10.53 12.09 0.58
C GLU A 105 -10.19 12.55 1.98
N ALA A 106 -9.09 12.00 2.54
CA ALA A 106 -8.55 12.42 3.83
C ALA A 106 -7.11 11.92 4.02
N ASP A 107 -6.36 12.61 4.88
CA ASP A 107 -5.08 12.13 5.41
C ASP A 107 -5.32 10.90 6.30
N VAL A 108 -4.47 9.88 6.16
CA VAL A 108 -4.56 8.63 6.94
C VAL A 108 -4.51 8.87 8.44
N TYR A 109 -3.78 9.90 8.89
CA TYR A 109 -3.73 10.26 10.32
C TYR A 109 -5.00 10.91 10.87
N SER A 110 -5.98 11.24 10.01
CA SER A 110 -7.31 11.71 10.38
C SER A 110 -8.38 10.64 10.18
N ALA A 111 -8.00 9.39 9.87
CA ALA A 111 -8.94 8.35 9.46
C ALA A 111 -10.01 8.05 10.51
N THR A 112 -9.67 7.99 11.80
CA THR A 112 -10.64 7.77 12.89
C THR A 112 -11.62 8.92 13.08
N GLU A 113 -11.16 10.16 12.85
CA GLU A 113 -12.01 11.35 12.93
C GLU A 113 -13.05 11.36 11.79
N VAL A 114 -12.60 11.03 10.57
CA VAL A 114 -13.43 11.13 9.35
C VAL A 114 -14.36 9.92 9.20
N LEU A 115 -13.91 8.72 9.57
CA LEU A 115 -14.63 7.47 9.31
C LEU A 115 -15.32 6.89 10.55
N GLY A 116 -15.00 7.40 11.74
CA GLY A 116 -15.49 6.90 13.01
C GLY A 116 -14.59 5.81 13.61
N SER A 117 -14.58 5.75 14.94
CA SER A 117 -13.79 4.78 15.70
C SER A 117 -14.58 3.51 16.00
N GLY A 118 -13.90 2.36 16.01
CA GLY A 118 -14.46 1.09 16.46
C GLY A 118 -15.54 0.50 15.55
N VAL A 119 -15.57 0.85 14.26
CA VAL A 119 -16.67 0.48 13.37
C VAL A 119 -16.31 -0.55 12.29
N PHE A 120 -15.02 -0.81 12.06
CA PHE A 120 -14.57 -1.70 11.01
C PHE A 120 -14.20 -3.09 11.52
N GLY A 121 -14.58 -4.12 10.77
CA GLY A 121 -14.14 -5.50 11.00
C GLY A 121 -12.82 -5.83 10.31
N LEU A 122 -12.45 -5.05 9.29
CA LEU A 122 -11.22 -5.19 8.52
C LEU A 122 -10.61 -3.80 8.27
N VAL A 123 -9.32 -3.66 8.58
CA VAL A 123 -8.44 -2.63 8.01
C VAL A 123 -7.50 -3.32 7.04
N TYR A 124 -7.45 -2.85 5.82
CA TYR A 124 -6.52 -3.32 4.80
C TYR A 124 -5.57 -2.19 4.41
N THR A 125 -4.30 -2.50 4.24
CA THR A 125 -3.28 -1.59 3.69
C THR A 125 -2.48 -2.34 2.65
N GLY A 126 -2.47 -1.80 1.45
CA GLY A 126 -1.77 -2.39 0.31
C GLY A 126 -0.30 -1.98 0.23
N VAL A 127 0.39 -2.45 -0.78
CA VAL A 127 1.86 -2.40 -0.90
C VAL A 127 2.35 -1.00 -1.27
N GLY A 128 3.40 -0.54 -0.60
CA GLY A 128 4.03 0.76 -0.87
C GLY A 128 3.31 1.94 -0.20
N ALA A 129 2.63 1.72 0.92
CA ALA A 129 1.86 2.73 1.63
C ALA A 129 2.62 3.37 2.81
N LEU A 130 3.39 2.58 3.58
CA LEU A 130 3.97 3.05 4.82
C LEU A 130 5.16 3.99 4.62
N CYS A 131 5.88 3.87 3.52
CA CYS A 131 7.03 4.73 3.20
C CYS A 131 6.66 6.23 3.05
N TRP A 132 5.38 6.55 2.87
CA TRP A 132 4.87 7.92 2.76
C TRP A 132 4.57 8.59 4.10
N LEU A 133 4.75 7.86 5.21
CA LEU A 133 4.30 8.26 6.54
C LEU A 133 5.48 8.56 7.47
N PRO A 134 5.51 9.74 8.13
CA PRO A 134 6.60 10.08 9.05
C PRO A 134 6.55 9.33 10.39
N SER A 135 5.44 8.64 10.73
CA SER A 135 5.31 7.96 12.02
C SER A 135 4.44 6.72 11.94
N ILE A 136 5.08 5.57 12.09
CA ILE A 136 4.39 4.30 12.13
C ILE A 136 3.52 4.14 13.39
N ARG A 137 3.91 4.76 14.51
CA ARG A 137 3.11 4.74 15.75
C ARG A 137 1.77 5.45 15.57
N ARG A 138 1.74 6.61 14.89
CA ARG A 138 0.49 7.32 14.60
C ARG A 138 -0.40 6.51 13.66
N TRP A 139 0.17 5.88 12.64
CA TRP A 139 -0.57 5.00 11.73
C TRP A 139 -1.17 3.80 12.49
N ALA A 140 -0.41 3.10 13.33
CA ALA A 140 -0.89 1.97 14.13
C ALA A 140 -2.04 2.39 15.06
N GLY A 141 -1.97 3.59 15.64
CA GLY A 141 -3.06 4.18 16.42
C GLY A 141 -4.34 4.37 15.61
N GLN A 142 -4.25 4.82 14.34
CA GLN A 142 -5.40 4.92 13.43
C GLN A 142 -5.97 3.54 13.10
N VAL A 143 -5.12 2.56 12.78
CA VAL A 143 -5.54 1.18 12.51
C VAL A 143 -6.34 0.62 13.70
N SER A 144 -5.76 0.68 14.89
CA SER A 144 -6.44 0.19 16.10
C SER A 144 -7.71 0.98 16.39
N GLY A 145 -7.67 2.32 16.23
CA GLY A 145 -8.82 3.19 16.46
C GLY A 145 -10.00 2.89 15.55
N LEU A 146 -9.78 2.56 14.29
CA LEU A 146 -10.80 2.21 13.31
C LEU A 146 -11.46 0.86 13.58
N LEU A 147 -10.68 -0.12 14.05
CA LEU A 147 -11.14 -1.48 14.28
C LEU A 147 -12.07 -1.58 15.49
N ARG A 148 -13.17 -2.33 15.32
CA ARG A 148 -13.96 -2.84 16.45
C ARG A 148 -13.19 -3.89 17.24
N PRO A 149 -13.53 -4.18 18.50
CA PRO A 149 -12.97 -5.33 19.21
C PRO A 149 -13.11 -6.61 18.38
N GLY A 150 -12.05 -7.41 18.26
CA GLY A 150 -11.98 -8.59 17.41
C GLY A 150 -11.90 -8.31 15.90
N GLY A 151 -11.88 -7.03 15.48
CA GLY A 151 -11.57 -6.65 14.09
C GLY A 151 -10.08 -6.83 13.80
N ARG A 152 -9.74 -6.99 12.53
CA ARG A 152 -8.38 -7.35 12.12
C ARG A 152 -7.77 -6.40 11.11
N LEU A 153 -6.45 -6.27 11.18
CA LEU A 153 -5.60 -5.69 10.16
C LEU A 153 -5.12 -6.78 9.22
N PHE A 154 -5.13 -6.49 7.93
CA PHE A 154 -4.34 -7.16 6.91
C PHE A 154 -3.44 -6.13 6.25
N LEU A 155 -2.14 -6.27 6.43
CA LEU A 155 -1.11 -5.43 5.85
C LEU A 155 -0.25 -6.29 4.93
N ARG A 156 -0.11 -5.88 3.66
CA ARG A 156 0.99 -6.29 2.81
C ARG A 156 1.83 -5.08 2.47
N GLU A 157 3.17 -5.16 2.64
CA GLU A 157 4.05 -4.03 2.41
C GLU A 157 5.40 -4.48 1.80
N GLY A 158 6.07 -3.57 1.11
CA GLY A 158 7.46 -3.74 0.73
C GLY A 158 8.34 -3.92 1.96
N HIS A 159 9.29 -4.87 1.90
CA HIS A 159 10.10 -5.15 3.07
C HIS A 159 11.05 -3.98 3.37
N PRO A 160 11.20 -3.54 4.63
CA PRO A 160 12.08 -2.39 4.96
C PRO A 160 13.54 -2.57 4.55
N VAL A 161 14.03 -3.81 4.44
CA VAL A 161 15.38 -4.03 3.93
C VAL A 161 15.48 -3.73 2.43
N LEU A 162 14.41 -3.98 1.66
CA LEU A 162 14.36 -3.63 0.23
C LEU A 162 14.42 -2.11 0.05
N TRP A 163 13.64 -1.36 0.83
CA TRP A 163 13.65 0.10 0.85
C TRP A 163 14.98 0.72 1.32
N ALA A 164 15.79 -0.04 2.06
CA ALA A 164 17.11 0.42 2.52
C ALA A 164 18.22 0.19 1.49
N LEU A 165 17.97 -0.52 0.39
CA LEU A 165 18.97 -0.79 -0.64
C LEU A 165 19.20 0.42 -1.56
N ASP A 166 20.37 0.44 -2.17
CA ASP A 166 20.71 1.34 -3.27
C ASP A 166 20.17 0.75 -4.58
N ASP A 167 19.02 1.22 -5.02
CA ASP A 167 18.30 0.81 -6.22
C ASP A 167 18.92 1.36 -7.52
N THR A 168 19.87 2.29 -7.40
CA THR A 168 20.57 2.88 -8.55
C THR A 168 21.76 2.04 -9.03
N ARG A 169 22.08 0.93 -8.33
CA ARG A 169 23.23 0.07 -8.67
C ARG A 169 22.93 -0.88 -9.82
N ALA A 170 23.91 -0.97 -10.74
CA ALA A 170 23.85 -1.89 -11.87
C ALA A 170 24.92 -3.01 -11.80
N ASP A 171 25.65 -3.11 -10.67
CA ASP A 171 26.75 -4.08 -10.53
C ASP A 171 26.34 -5.42 -9.87
N GLY A 172 25.05 -5.58 -9.57
CA GLY A 172 24.49 -6.79 -8.97
C GLY A 172 24.74 -6.94 -7.47
N LEU A 173 25.32 -5.93 -6.82
CA LEU A 173 25.52 -5.93 -5.37
C LEU A 173 24.29 -5.33 -4.64
N LEU A 174 23.88 -5.99 -3.55
CA LEU A 174 22.88 -5.49 -2.64
C LEU A 174 23.57 -4.68 -1.54
N VAL A 175 23.45 -3.36 -1.60
CA VAL A 175 24.16 -2.44 -0.69
C VAL A 175 23.13 -1.61 0.06
N LEU A 176 23.17 -1.63 1.38
CA LEU A 176 22.37 -0.74 2.23
C LEU A 176 22.90 0.69 2.11
N ARG A 177 22.07 1.59 1.62
CA ARG A 177 22.38 3.01 1.43
C ARG A 177 21.47 3.89 2.26
N HIS A 178 20.20 3.52 2.36
CA HIS A 178 19.16 4.30 3.01
C HIS A 178 18.92 3.80 4.45
N PRO A 179 18.34 4.63 5.32
CA PRO A 179 17.98 4.22 6.68
C PRO A 179 17.03 3.01 6.67
N TYR A 180 17.26 2.06 7.57
CA TYR A 180 16.34 0.97 7.86
C TYR A 180 15.41 1.30 9.04
N VAL A 181 15.90 2.08 9.99
CA VAL A 181 15.21 2.48 11.22
C VAL A 181 14.52 3.83 10.98
N GLU A 182 13.29 3.99 11.51
CA GLU A 182 12.52 5.25 11.43
C GLU A 182 13.36 6.43 11.94
N ARG A 183 13.28 7.56 11.23
CA ARG A 183 13.92 8.83 11.57
C ARG A 183 12.90 9.95 11.50
N ASP A 184 13.14 11.02 12.26
CA ASP A 184 12.28 12.20 12.23
C ASP A 184 12.35 12.91 10.86
N GLU A 185 13.56 12.99 10.26
CA GLU A 185 13.76 13.61 8.95
C GLU A 185 13.50 12.60 7.83
N PRO A 186 12.78 13.03 6.77
CA PRO A 186 12.56 12.21 5.59
C PRO A 186 13.85 11.98 4.79
N MET A 187 13.87 10.90 4.04
CA MET A 187 14.64 10.83 2.80
C MET A 187 13.95 11.73 1.78
N VAL A 188 14.72 12.53 1.07
CA VAL A 188 14.19 13.42 0.02
C VAL A 188 14.72 12.94 -1.32
N PHE A 189 13.80 12.59 -2.21
CA PHE A 189 14.13 12.27 -3.59
C PHE A 189 13.57 13.36 -4.50
N ASP A 190 14.20 13.58 -5.63
CA ASP A 190 13.79 14.55 -6.65
C ASP A 190 14.00 13.93 -8.04
N GLU A 191 13.49 12.71 -8.19
CA GLU A 191 13.67 11.88 -9.37
C GLU A 191 12.37 11.85 -10.17
N GLY A 192 12.48 12.01 -11.50
CA GLY A 192 11.35 11.93 -12.40
C GLY A 192 10.84 10.49 -12.58
N GLY A 193 9.65 10.39 -13.17
CA GLY A 193 9.07 9.09 -13.48
C GLY A 193 8.11 8.56 -12.42
N THR A 194 7.79 7.29 -12.54
CA THR A 194 6.94 6.52 -11.64
C THR A 194 7.22 5.03 -11.89
N TYR A 195 6.76 4.14 -11.00
CA TYR A 195 6.97 2.70 -11.11
C TYR A 195 6.15 2.01 -12.23
N VAL A 196 5.23 2.71 -12.88
CA VAL A 196 4.55 2.21 -14.09
C VAL A 196 5.24 2.72 -15.35
N GLN A 197 5.19 1.94 -16.44
CA GLN A 197 5.71 2.39 -17.73
C GLN A 197 4.83 3.50 -18.30
N THR A 198 5.45 4.65 -18.60
CA THR A 198 4.77 5.82 -19.17
C THR A 198 5.78 6.74 -19.85
N ASP A 199 5.33 7.44 -20.90
CA ASP A 199 6.08 8.54 -21.54
C ASP A 199 5.74 9.91 -20.92
N ALA A 200 4.89 9.94 -19.90
CA ALA A 200 4.50 11.18 -19.24
C ALA A 200 5.71 11.83 -18.53
N VAL A 201 5.83 13.14 -18.69
CA VAL A 201 6.81 13.96 -17.96
C VAL A 201 6.09 14.65 -16.83
N PHE A 202 6.66 14.54 -15.63
CA PHE A 202 6.07 15.09 -14.41
C PHE A 202 6.83 16.34 -13.95
N GLU A 203 6.11 17.31 -13.39
CA GLU A 203 6.67 18.55 -12.83
C GLU A 203 6.94 18.40 -11.32
N HIS A 204 6.08 17.66 -10.60
CA HIS A 204 6.18 17.46 -9.16
C HIS A 204 6.94 16.16 -8.85
N ASN A 205 8.26 16.19 -8.95
CA ASN A 205 9.12 15.02 -8.79
C ASN A 205 9.59 14.78 -7.36
N ARG A 206 9.61 15.86 -6.54
CA ARG A 206 10.07 15.74 -5.16
C ARG A 206 9.14 14.86 -4.33
N THR A 207 9.76 13.96 -3.53
CA THR A 207 9.08 13.14 -2.52
C THR A 207 9.78 13.25 -1.16
N HIS A 208 9.01 13.05 -0.11
CA HIS A 208 9.48 12.89 1.26
C HIS A 208 9.07 11.49 1.72
N GLU A 209 10.06 10.65 2.01
CA GLU A 209 9.83 9.25 2.31
C GLU A 209 10.52 8.84 3.61
N TRP A 210 9.96 7.85 4.27
CA TRP A 210 10.50 7.25 5.49
C TRP A 210 10.58 5.74 5.33
N ASN A 211 11.55 5.13 6.00
CA ASN A 211 11.55 3.69 6.17
C ASN A 211 11.23 3.35 7.62
N HIS A 212 10.52 2.24 7.81
CA HIS A 212 10.10 1.76 9.12
C HIS A 212 10.53 0.31 9.27
N GLY A 213 11.46 0.05 10.18
CA GLY A 213 11.94 -1.30 10.44
C GLY A 213 10.81 -2.24 10.84
N LEU A 214 10.89 -3.51 10.44
CA LEU A 214 9.84 -4.49 10.73
C LEU A 214 9.55 -4.60 12.25
N GLY A 215 10.59 -4.52 13.08
CA GLY A 215 10.46 -4.49 14.53
C GLY A 215 9.68 -3.27 15.05
N GLU A 216 9.83 -2.10 14.40
CA GLU A 216 9.12 -0.88 14.77
C GLU A 216 7.63 -0.99 14.42
N ILE A 217 7.32 -1.54 13.23
CA ILE A 217 5.93 -1.77 12.79
C ILE A 217 5.22 -2.72 13.76
N VAL A 218 5.85 -3.86 14.07
CA VAL A 218 5.31 -4.84 15.01
C VAL A 218 5.10 -4.21 16.39
N THR A 219 6.11 -3.49 16.91
CA THR A 219 6.02 -2.83 18.23
C THR A 219 4.92 -1.77 18.26
N ALA A 220 4.79 -0.95 17.21
CA ALA A 220 3.74 0.07 17.13
C ALA A 220 2.32 -0.53 17.17
N LEU A 221 2.11 -1.66 16.52
CA LEU A 221 0.83 -2.38 16.56
C LEU A 221 0.57 -2.98 17.95
N LEU A 222 1.57 -3.62 18.57
CA LEU A 222 1.45 -4.17 19.93
C LEU A 222 1.13 -3.07 20.95
N ASP A 223 1.85 -1.95 20.89
CA ASP A 223 1.63 -0.78 21.77
C ASP A 223 0.23 -0.16 21.58
N SER A 224 -0.36 -0.32 20.37
CA SER A 224 -1.72 0.14 20.05
C SER A 224 -2.81 -0.87 20.44
N GLY A 225 -2.48 -1.94 21.21
CA GLY A 225 -3.43 -2.93 21.69
C GLY A 225 -3.82 -3.99 20.67
N MET A 226 -3.02 -4.15 19.61
CA MET A 226 -3.20 -5.23 18.65
C MET A 226 -2.44 -6.48 19.09
N GLU A 227 -2.89 -7.63 18.63
CA GLU A 227 -2.21 -8.93 18.77
C GLU A 227 -1.79 -9.41 17.38
N ILE A 228 -0.50 -9.64 17.18
CA ILE A 228 0.01 -10.15 15.90
C ILE A 228 -0.40 -11.62 15.74
N THR A 229 -1.10 -11.93 14.68
CA THR A 229 -1.60 -13.30 14.40
C THR A 229 -0.86 -13.99 13.26
N ALA A 230 -0.21 -13.22 12.39
CA ALA A 230 0.63 -13.77 11.32
C ALA A 230 1.67 -12.75 10.90
N LEU A 231 2.84 -13.27 10.52
CA LEU A 231 3.90 -12.53 9.82
C LEU A 231 4.55 -13.51 8.83
N ALA A 232 4.53 -13.15 7.56
CA ALA A 232 5.14 -13.93 6.48
C ALA A 232 5.95 -13.00 5.58
N GLU A 233 7.19 -13.35 5.32
CA GLU A 233 8.06 -12.65 4.38
C GLU A 233 8.00 -13.36 3.02
N HIS A 234 8.14 -12.58 1.93
CA HIS A 234 8.03 -13.05 0.56
C HIS A 234 9.27 -12.65 -0.24
N ASP A 235 9.66 -13.50 -1.18
CA ASP A 235 10.75 -13.28 -2.12
C ASP A 235 10.29 -12.56 -3.40
N SER A 236 9.16 -11.85 -3.34
CA SER A 236 8.60 -11.06 -4.45
C SER A 236 7.93 -9.79 -3.99
N VAL A 237 7.72 -8.86 -4.91
CA VAL A 237 7.04 -7.57 -4.76
C VAL A 237 6.36 -7.19 -6.08
N PRO A 238 5.22 -6.44 -6.08
CA PRO A 238 4.45 -6.24 -7.31
C PRO A 238 4.98 -5.12 -8.23
N TRP A 239 6.26 -4.79 -8.19
CA TRP A 239 6.96 -3.89 -9.14
C TRP A 239 8.45 -4.23 -9.21
N GLU A 240 9.13 -3.73 -10.24
CA GLU A 240 10.59 -3.86 -10.36
C GLU A 240 11.29 -2.88 -9.39
N ALA A 241 11.46 -3.32 -8.14
CA ALA A 241 12.03 -2.49 -7.07
C ALA A 241 13.54 -2.25 -7.20
N LEU A 242 14.24 -3.11 -7.91
CA LEU A 242 15.69 -3.02 -8.19
C LEU A 242 15.89 -3.12 -9.70
N PRO A 243 15.86 -1.99 -10.43
CA PRO A 243 15.89 -1.98 -11.89
C PRO A 243 17.05 -2.76 -12.48
N GLY A 244 16.73 -3.67 -13.42
CA GLY A 244 17.73 -4.52 -14.10
C GLY A 244 18.28 -5.69 -13.27
N MET A 245 17.88 -5.83 -12.01
CA MET A 245 18.27 -6.95 -11.16
C MET A 245 17.14 -7.96 -10.92
N MET A 246 15.93 -7.64 -11.36
CA MET A 246 14.74 -8.44 -11.09
C MET A 246 14.18 -9.07 -12.37
N GLU A 247 13.40 -10.14 -12.20
CA GLU A 247 12.63 -10.82 -13.24
C GLU A 247 11.16 -10.92 -12.83
N GLN A 248 10.27 -11.02 -13.80
CA GLN A 248 8.86 -11.29 -13.54
C GLN A 248 8.68 -12.72 -13.03
N ALA A 249 8.03 -12.86 -11.86
CA ALA A 249 7.74 -14.14 -11.22
C ALA A 249 6.32 -14.68 -11.53
N GLY A 250 5.55 -13.94 -12.35
CA GLY A 250 4.15 -14.22 -12.67
C GLY A 250 3.19 -13.58 -11.66
N GLY A 251 1.91 -13.46 -12.05
CA GLY A 251 0.87 -12.87 -11.19
C GLY A 251 1.10 -11.40 -10.82
N GLY A 252 1.82 -10.63 -11.65
CA GLY A 252 2.18 -9.25 -11.37
C GLY A 252 3.37 -9.07 -10.41
N GLU A 253 4.02 -10.16 -10.00
CA GLU A 253 5.13 -10.14 -9.05
C GLU A 253 6.50 -10.10 -9.73
N TRP A 254 7.46 -9.44 -9.07
CA TRP A 254 8.87 -9.36 -9.44
C TRP A 254 9.74 -9.89 -8.30
N ARG A 255 10.85 -10.53 -8.64
CA ARG A 255 11.83 -11.04 -7.69
C ARG A 255 13.25 -10.88 -8.23
N LEU A 256 14.25 -10.99 -7.38
CA LEU A 256 15.63 -11.04 -7.85
C LEU A 256 15.81 -12.18 -8.86
N ALA A 257 16.40 -11.87 -10.02
CA ALA A 257 16.68 -12.84 -11.07
C ALA A 257 17.74 -13.89 -10.63
N SER A 258 18.63 -13.50 -9.73
CA SER A 258 19.64 -14.38 -9.16
C SER A 258 19.45 -14.52 -7.66
N GLU A 259 19.32 -15.76 -7.18
CA GLU A 259 19.23 -16.10 -5.75
C GLU A 259 18.14 -15.27 -5.01
N PRO A 260 16.84 -15.36 -5.39
CA PRO A 260 15.77 -14.57 -4.81
C PRO A 260 15.63 -14.71 -3.29
N TRP A 261 16.09 -15.83 -2.73
CA TRP A 261 16.08 -16.10 -1.29
C TRP A 261 17.11 -15.30 -0.48
N ARG A 262 17.96 -14.49 -1.11
CA ARG A 262 18.97 -13.69 -0.39
C ARG A 262 18.38 -12.61 0.49
N LEU A 263 17.15 -12.15 0.16
CA LEU A 263 16.53 -11.06 0.89
C LEU A 263 14.99 -11.13 0.72
N PRO A 264 14.22 -10.81 1.74
CA PRO A 264 12.78 -10.65 1.58
C PRO A 264 12.48 -9.36 0.79
N HIS A 265 11.51 -9.43 -0.13
CA HIS A 265 11.11 -8.30 -0.97
C HIS A 265 9.85 -7.62 -0.44
N SER A 266 8.91 -8.41 0.09
CA SER A 266 7.71 -7.91 0.75
C SER A 266 7.36 -8.78 1.95
N TYR A 267 6.35 -8.35 2.72
CA TYR A 267 5.84 -9.15 3.83
C TYR A 267 4.33 -8.96 3.98
N THR A 268 3.66 -9.97 4.52
CA THR A 268 2.28 -9.89 4.99
C THR A 268 2.27 -9.95 6.52
N LEU A 269 1.63 -8.97 7.15
CA LEU A 269 1.41 -8.94 8.59
C LEU A 269 -0.09 -8.91 8.88
N GLN A 270 -0.55 -9.75 9.80
CA GLN A 270 -1.92 -9.71 10.28
C GLN A 270 -1.93 -9.51 11.79
N ALA A 271 -2.89 -8.73 12.25
CA ALA A 271 -3.09 -8.48 13.67
C ALA A 271 -4.58 -8.33 13.98
N VAL A 272 -4.97 -8.69 15.21
CA VAL A 272 -6.36 -8.58 15.70
C VAL A 272 -6.40 -7.57 16.84
N LYS A 273 -7.40 -6.70 16.84
CA LYS A 273 -7.64 -5.80 17.98
C LYS A 273 -8.16 -6.61 19.18
N ARG A 274 -7.47 -6.50 20.30
CA ARG A 274 -7.92 -7.14 21.56
C ARG A 274 -9.30 -6.64 21.97
N GLN A 275 -10.01 -7.50 22.71
CA GLN A 275 -11.32 -7.16 23.28
C GLN A 275 -11.22 -6.12 24.39
#